data_d3ba6044360d7e9338ce1e189930d440
#
_entry.id   d3ba6044360d7e9338ce1e189930d440
#
_cell.length_a   1.000
_cell.length_b   1.000
_cell.length_c   1.000
_cell.angle_alpha   90.00
_cell.angle_beta   90.00
_cell.angle_gamma   90.00
#
_symmetry.space_group_name_H-M   'P 1'
#
loop_
_entity.id
_entity.type
_entity.pdbx_description
1 polymer ?
#
loop_
_entity_poly.entity_id
_entity_poly.type
_entity_poly.pdbx_seq_one_letter_code
_entity_poly.pdbx_strand_id
1 'polypeptide(L)'
;CRLETRLKSGIELALWDLKGKALGVPVVELLGGKIRDAVDVAACMGIQTYERAGEIASFYVEQGFKSLKTKAGSDMREDLEMVRGVRDAVGDRLNLRIDPNRAYSLEEAIELSRQLEQYELEYLEQPIPAEPLANAARLREETSTPIALNESVVDPASVWEILEAGAAEFILPDTHIAGGIWPCVE
;
A
#
# COMPACT_ATOMS: atom_id res chain seq x y z
N CYS A 1 -19.33 -4.62 8.11
CA CYS A 1 -18.67 -5.96 8.06
C CYS A 1 -17.84 -6.08 6.78
N ARG A 2 -16.55 -6.53 6.87
CA ARG A 2 -15.62 -6.60 5.71
C ARG A 2 -16.13 -7.44 4.54
N LEU A 3 -16.99 -8.43 4.78
CA LEU A 3 -17.60 -9.22 3.71
C LEU A 3 -18.64 -8.39 2.93
N GLU A 4 -19.38 -7.56 3.61
CA GLU A 4 -20.40 -6.69 2.99
C GLU A 4 -19.78 -5.65 2.07
N THR A 5 -18.66 -5.01 2.49
CA THR A 5 -17.97 -4.03 1.64
C THR A 5 -17.35 -4.67 0.40
N ARG A 6 -16.76 -5.85 0.52
CA ARG A 6 -16.24 -6.61 -0.63
C ARG A 6 -17.33 -7.02 -1.62
N LEU A 7 -18.48 -7.50 -1.13
CA LEU A 7 -19.64 -7.81 -1.99
C LEU A 7 -20.19 -6.54 -2.65
N LYS A 8 -20.34 -5.46 -1.89
CA LYS A 8 -20.73 -4.15 -2.40
C LYS A 8 -19.80 -3.68 -3.51
N SER A 9 -18.49 -3.77 -3.29
CA SER A 9 -17.47 -3.41 -4.28
C SER A 9 -17.62 -4.20 -5.57
N GLY A 10 -17.76 -5.53 -5.49
CA GLY A 10 -17.93 -6.37 -6.68
C GLY A 10 -19.19 -6.00 -7.50
N ILE A 11 -20.30 -5.73 -6.83
CA ILE A 11 -21.54 -5.29 -7.48
C ILE A 11 -21.38 -3.89 -8.10
N GLU A 12 -20.78 -2.97 -7.36
CA GLU A 12 -20.58 -1.59 -7.79
C GLU A 12 -19.64 -1.51 -9.01
N LEU A 13 -18.53 -2.24 -9.00
CA LEU A 13 -17.62 -2.38 -10.15
C LEU A 13 -18.34 -2.93 -11.39
N ALA A 14 -19.17 -3.96 -11.22
CA ALA A 14 -19.96 -4.53 -12.31
C ALA A 14 -21.00 -3.53 -12.87
N LEU A 15 -21.62 -2.70 -12.02
CA LEU A 15 -22.54 -1.65 -12.45
C LEU A 15 -21.85 -0.53 -13.23
N TRP A 16 -20.62 -0.13 -12.84
CA TRP A 16 -19.82 0.81 -13.62
C TRP A 16 -19.48 0.26 -15.00
N ASP A 17 -19.02 -1.00 -15.07
CA ASP A 17 -18.72 -1.66 -16.34
C ASP A 17 -19.93 -1.77 -17.24
N LEU A 18 -21.09 -2.20 -16.68
CA LEU A 18 -22.35 -2.29 -17.39
C LEU A 18 -22.80 -0.93 -17.94
N LYS A 19 -22.73 0.13 -17.12
CA LYS A 19 -23.11 1.48 -17.52
C LYS A 19 -22.18 2.01 -18.64
N GLY A 20 -20.86 1.80 -18.52
CA GLY A 20 -19.91 2.16 -19.56
C GLY A 20 -20.20 1.47 -20.88
N LYS A 21 -20.45 0.15 -20.86
CA LYS A 21 -20.80 -0.64 -22.04
C LYS A 21 -22.13 -0.19 -22.67
N ALA A 22 -23.14 0.07 -21.84
CA ALA A 22 -24.44 0.53 -22.33
C ALA A 22 -24.39 1.91 -23.02
N LEU A 23 -23.49 2.79 -22.57
CA LEU A 23 -23.28 4.12 -23.13
C LEU A 23 -22.19 4.16 -24.22
N GLY A 24 -21.45 3.08 -24.43
CA GLY A 24 -20.34 3.00 -25.37
C GLY A 24 -19.12 3.85 -24.97
N VAL A 25 -18.92 4.10 -23.67
CA VAL A 25 -17.81 4.90 -23.15
C VAL A 25 -17.03 4.12 -22.09
N PRO A 26 -15.71 4.38 -21.93
CA PRO A 26 -14.93 3.78 -20.85
C PRO A 26 -15.37 4.33 -19.48
N VAL A 27 -15.20 3.55 -18.43
CA VAL A 27 -15.59 3.93 -17.05
C VAL A 27 -14.96 5.24 -16.61
N VAL A 28 -13.74 5.52 -17.02
CA VAL A 28 -13.03 6.77 -16.68
C VAL A 28 -13.81 8.01 -17.11
N GLU A 29 -14.54 7.98 -18.23
CA GLU A 29 -15.40 9.10 -18.68
C GLU A 29 -16.59 9.32 -17.76
N LEU A 30 -17.11 8.23 -17.15
CA LEU A 30 -18.19 8.31 -16.19
C LEU A 30 -17.75 8.84 -14.82
N LEU A 31 -16.46 8.79 -14.53
CA LEU A 31 -15.82 9.24 -13.30
C LEU A 31 -15.23 10.67 -13.40
N GLY A 32 -15.54 11.41 -14.45
CA GLY A 32 -15.10 12.79 -14.62
C GLY A 32 -14.04 13.00 -15.70
N GLY A 33 -13.71 11.94 -16.43
CA GLY A 33 -12.80 12.00 -17.57
C GLY A 33 -11.36 11.60 -17.29
N LYS A 34 -10.62 11.42 -18.34
CA LYS A 34 -9.24 10.95 -18.33
C LYS A 34 -8.27 12.07 -17.96
N ILE A 35 -7.52 11.90 -16.89
CA ILE A 35 -6.49 12.86 -16.43
C ILE A 35 -5.10 12.49 -16.98
N ARG A 36 -4.82 11.17 -17.18
CA ARG A 36 -3.53 10.63 -17.59
C ARG A 36 -3.69 9.55 -18.66
N ASP A 37 -2.69 9.42 -19.53
CA ASP A 37 -2.66 8.36 -20.54
C ASP A 37 -2.10 7.05 -20.02
N ALA A 38 -1.25 7.10 -19.01
CA ALA A 38 -0.62 5.95 -18.38
C ALA A 38 -0.43 6.17 -16.88
N VAL A 39 -0.38 5.08 -16.13
CA VAL A 39 -0.06 5.03 -14.70
C VAL A 39 1.04 4.00 -14.51
N ASP A 40 2.12 4.39 -13.83
CA ASP A 40 3.16 3.44 -13.42
C ASP A 40 2.58 2.46 -12.39
N VAL A 41 2.83 1.18 -12.59
CA VAL A 41 2.41 0.13 -11.64
C VAL A 41 3.62 -0.41 -10.89
N ALA A 42 3.42 -0.75 -9.62
CA ALA A 42 4.42 -1.45 -8.83
C ALA A 42 4.39 -2.95 -9.15
N ALA A 43 5.57 -3.56 -9.26
CA ALA A 43 5.69 -5.01 -9.17
C ALA A 43 5.32 -5.48 -7.76
N CYS A 44 4.88 -6.72 -7.63
CA CYS A 44 4.51 -7.30 -6.33
C CYS A 44 5.31 -8.57 -6.07
N MET A 45 5.74 -8.72 -4.81
CA MET A 45 6.45 -9.89 -4.32
C MET A 45 5.86 -10.33 -2.97
N GLY A 46 5.75 -11.65 -2.76
CA GLY A 46 5.46 -12.21 -1.44
C GLY A 46 6.70 -12.17 -0.54
N ILE A 47 6.58 -12.67 0.70
CA ILE A 47 7.71 -12.83 1.61
C ILE A 47 8.71 -13.81 1.00
N GLN A 48 9.98 -13.46 0.97
CA GLN A 48 11.07 -14.22 0.35
C GLN A 48 12.31 -14.23 1.24
N THR A 49 13.23 -15.16 0.97
CA THR A 49 14.58 -15.11 1.54
C THR A 49 15.38 -13.95 0.93
N TYR A 50 16.47 -13.59 1.58
CA TYR A 50 17.42 -12.57 1.12
C TYR A 50 17.82 -12.76 -0.36
N GLU A 51 18.30 -13.97 -0.72
CA GLU A 51 18.77 -14.27 -2.07
C GLU A 51 17.64 -14.17 -3.10
N ARG A 52 16.48 -14.76 -2.77
CA ARG A 52 15.35 -14.81 -3.68
C ARG A 52 14.74 -13.43 -3.89
N ALA A 53 14.72 -12.60 -2.87
CA ALA A 53 14.26 -11.21 -2.97
C ALA A 53 15.13 -10.40 -3.94
N GLY A 54 16.46 -10.55 -3.85
CA GLY A 54 17.40 -9.91 -4.76
C GLY A 54 17.25 -10.36 -6.22
N GLU A 55 17.06 -11.66 -6.46
CA GLU A 55 16.81 -12.21 -7.80
C GLU A 55 15.51 -11.63 -8.41
N ILE A 56 14.42 -11.63 -7.65
CA ILE A 56 13.12 -11.11 -8.10
C ILE A 56 13.19 -9.61 -8.37
N ALA A 57 13.85 -8.86 -7.49
CA ALA A 57 14.03 -7.42 -7.68
C ALA A 57 14.83 -7.11 -8.96
N SER A 58 15.92 -7.85 -9.19
CA SER A 58 16.73 -7.72 -10.41
C SER A 58 15.92 -8.00 -11.66
N PHE A 59 15.10 -9.06 -11.64
CA PHE A 59 14.19 -9.40 -12.75
C PHE A 59 13.23 -8.25 -13.04
N TYR A 60 12.59 -7.64 -12.01
CA TYR A 60 11.65 -6.54 -12.23
C TYR A 60 12.33 -5.26 -12.75
N VAL A 61 13.56 -4.97 -12.32
CA VAL A 61 14.37 -3.89 -12.91
C VAL A 61 14.59 -4.10 -14.39
N GLU A 62 14.96 -5.34 -14.81
CA GLU A 62 15.15 -5.70 -16.22
C GLU A 62 13.86 -5.59 -17.04
N GLN A 63 12.70 -5.82 -16.42
CA GLN A 63 11.38 -5.61 -17.05
C GLN A 63 10.95 -4.14 -17.10
N GLY A 64 11.74 -3.22 -16.55
CA GLY A 64 11.47 -1.78 -16.60
C GLY A 64 10.53 -1.27 -15.49
N PHE A 65 10.25 -2.07 -14.45
CA PHE A 65 9.51 -1.58 -13.29
C PHE A 65 10.34 -0.57 -12.50
N LYS A 66 9.68 0.42 -11.93
CA LYS A 66 10.28 1.47 -11.11
C LYS A 66 9.97 1.32 -9.62
N SER A 67 8.99 0.49 -9.28
CA SER A 67 8.57 0.28 -7.90
C SER A 67 8.31 -1.20 -7.64
N LEU A 68 8.66 -1.66 -6.45
CA LEU A 68 8.40 -3.01 -5.95
C LEU A 68 7.70 -2.92 -4.60
N LYS A 69 6.57 -3.60 -4.46
CA LYS A 69 5.90 -3.81 -3.18
C LYS A 69 6.10 -5.26 -2.73
N THR A 70 6.56 -5.46 -1.50
CA THR A 70 6.67 -6.79 -0.91
C THR A 70 5.78 -6.94 0.32
N LYS A 71 5.31 -8.15 0.56
CA LYS A 71 4.67 -8.53 1.83
C LYS A 71 5.74 -8.74 2.90
N ALA A 72 5.34 -8.51 4.15
CA ALA A 72 6.15 -8.66 5.35
C ALA A 72 5.26 -9.10 6.53
N GLY A 73 5.83 -9.23 7.72
CA GLY A 73 5.07 -9.49 8.95
C GLY A 73 5.04 -10.93 9.40
N SER A 74 5.93 -11.79 8.89
CA SER A 74 6.13 -13.14 9.43
C SER A 74 7.11 -13.13 10.60
N ASP A 75 8.26 -12.51 10.41
CA ASP A 75 9.33 -12.35 11.39
C ASP A 75 10.14 -11.11 11.04
N MET A 76 10.39 -10.22 12.01
CA MET A 76 11.05 -8.94 11.77
C MET A 76 12.46 -9.11 11.17
N ARG A 77 13.22 -10.11 11.62
CA ARG A 77 14.56 -10.35 11.11
C ARG A 77 14.52 -10.82 9.67
N GLU A 78 13.59 -11.71 9.33
CA GLU A 78 13.41 -12.20 7.96
C GLU A 78 12.96 -11.06 7.03
N ASP A 79 12.07 -10.19 7.50
CA ASP A 79 11.61 -9.02 6.74
C ASP A 79 12.77 -8.05 6.46
N LEU A 80 13.66 -7.79 7.45
CA LEU A 80 14.84 -6.96 7.27
C LEU A 80 15.86 -7.59 6.31
N GLU A 81 16.10 -8.89 6.41
CA GLU A 81 16.97 -9.62 5.48
C GLU A 81 16.43 -9.58 4.05
N MET A 82 15.13 -9.74 3.87
CA MET A 82 14.47 -9.62 2.56
C MET A 82 14.66 -8.24 1.96
N VAL A 83 14.44 -7.16 2.73
CA VAL A 83 14.65 -5.77 2.28
C VAL A 83 16.12 -5.54 1.93
N ARG A 84 17.05 -6.04 2.76
CA ARG A 84 18.48 -5.98 2.48
C ARG A 84 18.81 -6.68 1.17
N GLY A 85 18.27 -7.88 0.93
CA GLY A 85 18.49 -8.63 -0.31
C GLY A 85 18.05 -7.86 -1.56
N VAL A 86 16.93 -7.15 -1.49
CA VAL A 86 16.50 -6.26 -2.57
C VAL A 86 17.51 -5.13 -2.77
N ARG A 87 17.89 -4.41 -1.71
CA ARG A 87 18.80 -3.26 -1.81
C ARG A 87 20.21 -3.64 -2.26
N ASP A 88 20.74 -4.75 -1.77
CA ASP A 88 22.07 -5.25 -2.18
C ASP A 88 22.09 -5.63 -3.67
N ALA A 89 20.99 -6.15 -4.21
CA ALA A 89 20.90 -6.56 -5.61
C ALA A 89 20.64 -5.39 -6.58
N VAL A 90 19.78 -4.44 -6.21
CA VAL A 90 19.32 -3.41 -7.16
C VAL A 90 19.60 -1.97 -6.72
N GLY A 91 20.08 -1.74 -5.50
CA GLY A 91 20.32 -0.38 -4.97
C GLY A 91 19.03 0.44 -4.96
N ASP A 92 19.11 1.66 -5.46
CA ASP A 92 18.03 2.65 -5.55
C ASP A 92 17.23 2.58 -6.88
N ARG A 93 17.51 1.60 -7.74
CA ARG A 93 16.83 1.44 -9.03
C ARG A 93 15.33 1.12 -8.93
N LEU A 94 14.86 0.71 -7.75
CA LEU A 94 13.45 0.50 -7.42
C LEU A 94 13.05 1.29 -6.19
N ASN A 95 11.94 2.02 -6.27
CA ASN A 95 11.24 2.46 -5.08
C ASN A 95 10.67 1.23 -4.36
N LEU A 96 11.06 1.02 -3.12
CA LEU A 96 10.67 -0.17 -2.35
C LEU A 96 9.59 0.17 -1.34
N ARG A 97 8.54 -0.63 -1.32
CA ARG A 97 7.41 -0.56 -0.39
C ARG A 97 7.28 -1.89 0.32
N ILE A 98 7.02 -1.88 1.61
CA ILE A 98 6.73 -3.11 2.34
C ILE A 98 5.38 -3.03 3.04
N ASP A 99 4.68 -4.15 3.12
CA ASP A 99 3.32 -4.24 3.62
C ASP A 99 3.18 -5.42 4.59
N PRO A 100 3.33 -5.16 5.88
CA PRO A 100 3.14 -6.14 6.93
C PRO A 100 1.67 -6.50 7.22
N ASN A 101 0.70 -5.83 6.62
CA ASN A 101 -0.73 -6.07 6.81
C ASN A 101 -1.15 -6.16 8.29
N ARG A 102 -0.71 -5.21 9.11
CA ARG A 102 -1.05 -5.08 10.55
C ARG A 102 -0.44 -6.18 11.44
N ALA A 103 0.67 -6.78 11.02
CA ALA A 103 1.27 -7.90 11.74
C ALA A 103 1.99 -7.48 13.03
N TYR A 104 2.43 -6.23 13.13
CA TYR A 104 3.26 -5.75 14.22
C TYR A 104 2.46 -5.00 15.30
N SER A 105 2.92 -5.09 16.55
CA SER A 105 2.55 -4.12 17.59
C SER A 105 3.16 -2.75 17.29
N LEU A 106 2.74 -1.71 18.00
CA LEU A 106 3.29 -0.36 17.83
C LEU A 106 4.81 -0.33 18.10
N GLU A 107 5.25 -0.95 19.18
CA GLU A 107 6.66 -0.99 19.59
C GLU A 107 7.51 -1.75 18.57
N GLU A 108 7.03 -2.89 18.08
CA GLU A 108 7.72 -3.64 17.01
C GLU A 108 7.76 -2.86 15.70
N ALA A 109 6.69 -2.15 15.34
CA ALA A 109 6.66 -1.35 14.12
C ALA A 109 7.62 -0.14 14.20
N ILE A 110 7.76 0.48 15.37
CA ILE A 110 8.76 1.56 15.60
C ILE A 110 10.17 0.99 15.45
N GLU A 111 10.46 -0.17 16.05
CA GLU A 111 11.76 -0.82 15.95
C GLU A 111 12.08 -1.22 14.51
N LEU A 112 11.13 -1.87 13.82
CA LEU A 112 11.26 -2.23 12.41
C LEU A 112 11.52 -1.01 11.54
N SER A 113 10.71 0.04 11.71
CA SER A 113 10.83 1.28 10.93
C SER A 113 12.20 1.92 11.07
N ARG A 114 12.73 2.01 12.30
CA ARG A 114 14.08 2.55 12.57
C ARG A 114 15.18 1.73 11.89
N GLN A 115 15.07 0.41 11.88
CA GLN A 115 16.04 -0.45 11.19
C GLN A 115 15.92 -0.34 9.66
N LEU A 116 14.73 0.00 9.15
CA LEU A 116 14.47 0.19 7.72
C LEU A 116 14.91 1.56 7.18
N GLU A 117 15.13 2.56 8.01
CA GLU A 117 15.51 3.92 7.59
C GLU A 117 16.72 3.94 6.63
N GLN A 118 17.72 3.10 6.90
CA GLN A 118 18.92 2.97 6.05
C GLN A 118 18.64 2.49 4.62
N TYR A 119 17.48 1.89 4.38
CA TYR A 119 17.07 1.35 3.08
C TYR A 119 16.19 2.30 2.27
N GLU A 120 15.87 3.48 2.79
CA GLU A 120 15.13 4.53 2.08
C GLU A 120 13.88 4.00 1.38
N LEU A 121 12.97 3.39 2.16
CA LEU A 121 11.68 2.93 1.63
C LEU A 121 10.84 4.09 1.14
N GLU A 122 10.06 3.88 0.07
CA GLU A 122 9.05 4.83 -0.35
C GLU A 122 7.97 4.98 0.74
N TYR A 123 7.56 3.84 1.34
CA TYR A 123 6.73 3.81 2.54
C TYR A 123 6.65 2.41 3.18
N LEU A 124 6.26 2.39 4.45
CA LEU A 124 5.85 1.24 5.23
C LEU A 124 4.32 1.24 5.33
N GLU A 125 3.66 0.25 4.69
CA GLU A 125 2.21 0.19 4.57
C GLU A 125 1.57 -0.57 5.74
N GLN A 126 0.64 0.08 6.44
CA GLN A 126 -0.22 -0.49 7.49
C GLN A 126 0.49 -1.52 8.39
N PRO A 127 1.61 -1.16 9.04
CA PRO A 127 2.38 -2.13 9.81
C PRO A 127 1.67 -2.59 11.09
N ILE A 128 0.76 -1.76 11.62
CA ILE A 128 0.04 -1.97 12.89
C ILE A 128 -1.47 -2.06 12.67
N PRO A 129 -2.24 -2.56 13.65
CA PRO A 129 -3.71 -2.52 13.62
C PRO A 129 -4.25 -1.13 13.29
N ALA A 130 -5.40 -1.09 12.59
CA ALA A 130 -6.03 0.16 12.16
C ALA A 130 -6.44 1.06 13.35
N GLU A 131 -6.73 0.45 14.47
CA GLU A 131 -7.16 1.15 15.70
C GLU A 131 -6.27 0.78 16.90
N PRO A 132 -6.01 1.73 17.81
CA PRO A 132 -6.41 3.13 17.74
C PRO A 132 -5.51 3.95 16.80
N LEU A 133 -6.09 4.90 16.07
CA LEU A 133 -5.39 5.74 15.08
C LEU A 133 -4.22 6.54 15.68
N ALA A 134 -4.30 6.90 16.97
CA ALA A 134 -3.21 7.54 17.71
C ALA A 134 -1.89 6.74 17.67
N ASN A 135 -1.97 5.41 17.53
CA ASN A 135 -0.77 4.58 17.40
C ASN A 135 -0.06 4.82 16.06
N ALA A 136 -0.81 5.02 14.96
CA ALA A 136 -0.23 5.34 13.67
C ALA A 136 0.41 6.75 13.68
N ALA A 137 -0.24 7.72 14.31
CA ALA A 137 0.33 9.06 14.51
C ALA A 137 1.64 9.01 15.32
N ARG A 138 1.66 8.25 16.40
CA ARG A 138 2.86 8.05 17.22
C ARG A 138 3.99 7.34 16.44
N LEU A 139 3.67 6.29 15.69
CA LEU A 139 4.64 5.61 14.83
C LEU A 139 5.30 6.60 13.85
N ARG A 140 4.48 7.41 13.19
CA ARG A 140 4.95 8.44 12.26
C ARG A 140 5.84 9.49 12.94
N GLU A 141 5.49 9.92 14.13
CA GLU A 141 6.28 10.92 14.89
C GLU A 141 7.65 10.37 15.35
N GLU A 142 7.72 9.07 15.67
CA GLU A 142 8.92 8.44 16.25
C GLU A 142 9.89 7.86 15.21
N THR A 143 9.54 7.88 13.90
CA THR A 143 10.33 7.27 12.83
C THR A 143 10.42 8.18 11.61
N SER A 144 11.41 7.97 10.75
CA SER A 144 11.60 8.74 9.51
C SER A 144 11.15 8.00 8.25
N THR A 145 10.89 6.68 8.34
CA THR A 145 10.30 5.93 7.22
C THR A 145 8.87 6.39 7.00
N PRO A 146 8.49 6.85 5.79
CA PRO A 146 7.12 7.30 5.53
C PRO A 146 6.10 6.20 5.79
N ILE A 147 4.98 6.54 6.42
CA ILE A 147 3.90 5.62 6.75
C ILE A 147 2.78 5.76 5.72
N ALA A 148 2.29 4.63 5.23
CA ALA A 148 1.09 4.56 4.40
C ALA A 148 -0.02 3.80 5.13
N LEU A 149 -1.25 4.29 5.07
CA LEU A 149 -2.42 3.61 5.64
C LEU A 149 -3.34 3.11 4.53
N ASN A 150 -3.72 1.84 4.61
CA ASN A 150 -4.62 1.16 3.69
C ASN A 150 -5.86 0.63 4.42
N GLU A 151 -5.71 -0.32 5.35
CA GLU A 151 -6.84 -0.91 6.05
C GLU A 151 -7.54 0.04 7.03
N SER A 152 -6.92 1.17 7.34
CA SER A 152 -7.52 2.28 8.08
C SER A 152 -8.40 3.18 7.21
N VAL A 153 -8.28 3.09 5.88
CA VAL A 153 -9.00 3.92 4.90
C VAL A 153 -10.29 3.20 4.49
N VAL A 154 -11.35 3.39 5.24
CA VAL A 154 -12.60 2.63 5.06
C VAL A 154 -13.71 3.44 4.37
N ASP A 155 -13.66 4.76 4.46
CA ASP A 155 -14.61 5.71 3.88
C ASP A 155 -14.03 7.14 3.89
N PRO A 156 -14.69 8.14 3.28
CA PRO A 156 -14.21 9.52 3.30
C PRO A 156 -14.04 10.12 4.71
N ALA A 157 -14.84 9.70 5.70
CA ALA A 157 -14.70 10.20 7.08
C ALA A 157 -13.38 9.73 7.70
N SER A 158 -13.01 8.47 7.52
CA SER A 158 -11.75 7.93 8.02
C SER A 158 -10.52 8.64 7.41
N VAL A 159 -10.62 9.14 6.18
CA VAL A 159 -9.55 9.96 5.56
C VAL A 159 -9.35 11.26 6.35
N TRP A 160 -10.43 11.94 6.71
CA TRP A 160 -10.35 13.16 7.52
C TRP A 160 -9.77 12.88 8.91
N GLU A 161 -10.17 11.81 9.57
CA GLU A 161 -9.62 11.40 10.86
C GLU A 161 -8.12 11.14 10.80
N ILE A 162 -7.65 10.46 9.72
CA ILE A 162 -6.21 10.20 9.47
C ILE A 162 -5.45 11.51 9.28
N LEU A 163 -6.01 12.45 8.51
CA LEU A 163 -5.39 13.74 8.25
C LEU A 163 -5.33 14.61 9.53
N GLU A 164 -6.42 14.68 10.30
CA GLU A 164 -6.49 15.43 11.56
C GLU A 164 -5.51 14.85 12.60
N ALA A 165 -5.39 13.52 12.67
CA ALA A 165 -4.44 12.86 13.56
C ALA A 165 -2.97 12.98 13.08
N GLY A 166 -2.73 13.39 11.85
CA GLY A 166 -1.40 13.38 11.26
C GLY A 166 -0.79 11.97 11.21
N ALA A 167 -1.60 10.95 10.90
CA ALA A 167 -1.24 9.55 11.11
C ALA A 167 -0.46 8.90 9.95
N ALA A 168 -0.34 9.55 8.80
CA ALA A 168 0.34 8.99 7.63
C ALA A 168 0.81 10.07 6.64
N GLU A 169 1.83 9.73 5.83
CA GLU A 169 2.24 10.48 4.64
C GLU A 169 1.44 10.07 3.42
N PHE A 170 1.01 8.81 3.35
CA PHE A 170 0.27 8.27 2.21
C PHE A 170 -1.05 7.65 2.66
N ILE A 171 -2.09 7.90 1.88
CA ILE A 171 -3.42 7.30 2.04
C ILE A 171 -3.68 6.44 0.82
N LEU A 172 -3.94 5.14 1.05
CA LEU A 172 -4.10 4.14 0.01
C LEU A 172 -5.54 3.61 0.00
N PRO A 173 -6.49 4.29 -0.66
CA PRO A 173 -7.84 3.79 -0.77
C PRO A 173 -7.89 2.50 -1.59
N ASP A 174 -8.64 1.52 -1.09
CA ASP A 174 -8.87 0.23 -1.74
C ASP A 174 -10.36 0.03 -1.96
N THR A 175 -10.75 -0.24 -3.20
CA THR A 175 -12.15 -0.45 -3.58
C THR A 175 -12.81 -1.58 -2.79
N HIS A 176 -12.05 -2.61 -2.38
CA HIS A 176 -12.56 -3.71 -1.57
C HIS A 176 -12.88 -3.29 -0.13
N ILE A 177 -12.14 -2.32 0.40
CA ILE A 177 -12.30 -1.80 1.76
C ILE A 177 -13.38 -0.71 1.76
N ALA A 178 -13.30 0.24 0.83
CA ALA A 178 -14.23 1.35 0.72
C ALA A 178 -15.62 0.94 0.16
N GLY A 179 -15.70 -0.24 -0.51
CA GLY A 179 -16.95 -0.76 -1.04
C GLY A 179 -17.30 -0.31 -2.46
N GLY A 180 -16.29 0.08 -3.25
CA GLY A 180 -16.44 0.41 -4.67
C GLY A 180 -15.46 1.49 -5.16
N ILE A 181 -15.53 1.83 -6.43
CA ILE A 181 -14.74 2.90 -7.05
C ILE A 181 -15.21 4.27 -6.54
N TRP A 182 -16.52 4.49 -6.48
CA TRP A 182 -17.06 5.79 -6.13
C TRP A 182 -16.62 6.29 -4.75
N PRO A 183 -16.69 5.47 -3.68
CA PRO A 183 -16.14 5.90 -2.37
C PRO A 183 -14.64 6.20 -2.35
N CYS A 184 -13.87 5.69 -3.34
CA CYS A 184 -12.45 6.01 -3.48
C CYS A 184 -12.20 7.31 -4.26
N VAL A 185 -13.22 7.84 -4.96
CA VAL A 185 -13.14 9.09 -5.73
C VAL A 185 -13.62 10.28 -4.92
N GLU A 186 -14.56 10.06 -3.98
CA GLU A 186 -15.05 11.07 -3.03
C GLU A 186 -13.95 11.56 -2.09
#